data_44318d8c94150d9a15c41ae5d8bf3cda
#
_entry.id   44318d8c94150d9a15c41ae5d8bf3cda
#
_cell.length_a   1.000
_cell.length_b   1.000
_cell.length_c   1.000
_cell.angle_alpha   90.00
_cell.angle_beta   90.00
_cell.angle_gamma   90.00
#
_symmetry.space_group_name_H-M   'P 1'
#
loop_
_entity.id
_entity.type
_entity.pdbx_description
1 polymer ?
#
loop_
_entity_poly.entity_id
_entity_poly.type
_entity_poly.pdbx_seq_one_letter_code
_entity_poly.pdbx_strand_id
1 'polypeptide(L)'
;MTHRPTISIAIPAYNESANVDELAARLTAVFDEMEDRYDFEVVICENGSQDDTYDRLLALHDRDPRFKIVQLVRNFHMEGGMLAALDHVTGDACVIMSADLQDPPELIPLFVEKWEEGFEVVFSVITKRHGESIFRRAAAQFFYWIINRISDTPVPPNASDFRLVSREAYTAFNNLSERFRMVRALWGWLGFRSTGIEYEREERAGGASKFNAFATAGFAIRSILASSFRPLAIAPVIGLTLSALSFLGLSGIIVRAVFFGVPFPGFG
;
A
#
# COMPACT_ATOMS: atom_id res chain seq x y z
N MET A 1 -2.07 -37.35 10.81
CA MET A 1 -2.06 -36.07 11.51
C MET A 1 -2.56 -35.07 10.53
N THR A 2 -3.75 -34.53 10.71
CA THR A 2 -4.27 -33.45 9.87
C THR A 2 -3.39 -32.22 10.13
N HIS A 3 -2.71 -31.76 9.09
CA HIS A 3 -1.90 -30.54 9.15
C HIS A 3 -2.84 -29.37 9.45
N ARG A 4 -2.62 -28.66 10.56
CA ARG A 4 -3.35 -27.41 10.84
C ARG A 4 -2.82 -26.34 9.91
N PRO A 5 -3.70 -25.55 9.27
CA PRO A 5 -3.24 -24.43 8.46
C PRO A 5 -2.50 -23.40 9.33
N THR A 6 -1.48 -22.78 8.77
CA THR A 6 -0.70 -21.71 9.44
C THR A 6 -1.16 -20.34 8.93
N ILE A 7 -1.46 -19.44 9.85
CA ILE A 7 -1.73 -18.03 9.55
C ILE A 7 -0.48 -17.21 9.89
N SER A 8 0.11 -16.59 8.89
CA SER A 8 1.22 -15.65 9.07
C SER A 8 0.70 -14.23 9.32
N ILE A 9 1.42 -13.46 10.14
CA ILE A 9 1.15 -12.03 10.34
C ILE A 9 2.40 -11.26 9.90
N ALA A 10 2.28 -10.42 8.86
CA ALA A 10 3.38 -9.60 8.33
C ALA A 10 3.26 -8.16 8.84
N ILE A 11 4.25 -7.68 9.58
CA ILE A 11 4.20 -6.39 10.29
C ILE A 11 5.45 -5.57 10.00
N PRO A 12 5.38 -4.44 9.29
CA PRO A 12 6.46 -3.46 9.26
C PRO A 12 6.49 -2.64 10.55
N ALA A 13 7.65 -2.48 11.18
CA ALA A 13 7.86 -1.70 12.38
C ALA A 13 8.98 -0.66 12.17
N TYR A 14 8.76 0.60 12.56
CA TYR A 14 9.74 1.68 12.54
C TYR A 14 9.50 2.69 13.66
N ASN A 15 10.35 2.71 14.66
CA ASN A 15 10.21 3.53 15.88
C ASN A 15 8.86 3.27 16.57
N GLU A 16 8.59 2.00 16.88
CA GLU A 16 7.35 1.51 17.49
C GLU A 16 7.60 0.86 18.86
N SER A 17 8.70 1.21 19.52
CA SER A 17 9.12 0.59 20.79
C SER A 17 8.02 0.61 21.87
N ALA A 18 7.21 1.67 21.92
CA ALA A 18 6.13 1.81 22.88
C ALA A 18 4.98 0.81 22.65
N ASN A 19 4.83 0.31 21.41
CA ASN A 19 3.69 -0.52 21.00
C ASN A 19 4.01 -2.03 21.02
N VAL A 20 5.29 -2.43 21.11
CA VAL A 20 5.72 -3.84 20.95
C VAL A 20 5.01 -4.78 21.92
N ASP A 21 4.98 -4.45 23.21
CA ASP A 21 4.41 -5.34 24.23
C ASP A 21 2.88 -5.45 24.11
N GLU A 22 2.20 -4.34 23.84
CA GLU A 22 0.74 -4.34 23.64
C GLU A 22 0.35 -5.09 22.36
N LEU A 23 1.06 -4.87 21.25
CA LEU A 23 0.86 -5.60 20.00
C LEU A 23 1.00 -7.11 20.21
N ALA A 24 2.08 -7.53 20.91
CA ALA A 24 2.32 -8.93 21.21
C ALA A 24 1.20 -9.53 22.08
N ALA A 25 0.74 -8.81 23.11
CA ALA A 25 -0.34 -9.26 23.97
C ALA A 25 -1.67 -9.43 23.21
N ARG A 26 -2.05 -8.44 22.38
CA ARG A 26 -3.29 -8.51 21.58
C ARG A 26 -3.24 -9.62 20.53
N LEU A 27 -2.10 -9.81 19.85
CA LEU A 27 -1.93 -10.92 18.91
C LEU A 27 -1.99 -12.28 19.62
N THR A 28 -1.33 -12.42 20.76
CA THR A 28 -1.36 -13.66 21.55
C THR A 28 -2.81 -14.01 21.97
N ALA A 29 -3.59 -13.03 22.41
CA ALA A 29 -4.99 -13.26 22.74
C ALA A 29 -5.81 -13.79 21.55
N VAL A 30 -5.59 -13.26 20.33
CA VAL A 30 -6.20 -13.78 19.10
C VAL A 30 -5.72 -15.20 18.78
N PHE A 31 -4.44 -15.50 19.00
CA PHE A 31 -3.90 -16.85 18.78
C PHE A 31 -4.54 -17.86 19.73
N ASP A 32 -4.65 -17.52 21.01
CA ASP A 32 -5.25 -18.38 22.03
C ASP A 32 -6.74 -18.68 21.73
N GLU A 33 -7.46 -17.73 21.13
CA GLU A 33 -8.86 -17.94 20.67
C GLU A 33 -8.96 -18.95 19.51
N MET A 34 -7.91 -19.04 18.68
CA MET A 34 -7.93 -19.82 17.43
C MET A 34 -6.99 -21.02 17.42
N GLU A 35 -6.26 -21.31 18.51
CA GLU A 35 -5.18 -22.32 18.58
C GLU A 35 -5.64 -23.75 18.26
N ASP A 36 -6.92 -24.06 18.49
CA ASP A 36 -7.50 -25.38 18.15
C ASP A 36 -7.54 -25.64 16.63
N ARG A 37 -7.57 -24.57 15.82
CA ARG A 37 -7.81 -24.64 14.37
C ARG A 37 -6.57 -24.28 13.54
N TYR A 38 -5.73 -23.38 14.04
CA TYR A 38 -4.61 -22.78 13.29
C TYR A 38 -3.31 -22.77 14.07
N ASP A 39 -2.21 -22.88 13.34
CA ASP A 39 -0.90 -22.50 13.83
C ASP A 39 -0.59 -21.06 13.40
N PHE A 40 0.23 -20.34 14.17
CA PHE A 40 0.54 -18.93 13.92
C PHE A 40 2.04 -18.68 13.81
N GLU A 41 2.41 -17.76 12.91
CA GLU A 41 3.71 -17.11 12.88
C GLU A 41 3.54 -15.60 12.70
N VAL A 42 4.42 -14.83 13.30
CA VAL A 42 4.48 -13.37 13.13
C VAL A 42 5.83 -13.02 12.55
N VAL A 43 5.86 -12.36 11.40
CA VAL A 43 7.09 -11.86 10.81
C VAL A 43 7.10 -10.34 10.94
N ILE A 44 7.90 -9.81 11.87
CA ILE A 44 8.04 -8.37 12.08
C ILE A 44 9.28 -7.89 11.35
N CYS A 45 9.08 -7.01 10.37
CA CYS A 45 10.17 -6.34 9.68
C CYS A 45 10.56 -5.08 10.46
N GLU A 46 11.66 -5.13 11.21
CA GLU A 46 12.30 -3.98 11.82
C GLU A 46 13.00 -3.16 10.72
N ASN A 47 12.51 -1.94 10.49
CA ASN A 47 12.80 -1.14 9.31
C ASN A 47 13.88 -0.06 9.58
N GLY A 48 14.95 -0.40 10.33
CA GLY A 48 16.07 0.48 10.67
C GLY A 48 15.68 1.56 11.68
N SER A 49 15.02 1.19 12.77
CA SER A 49 14.60 2.09 13.85
C SER A 49 15.77 2.79 14.52
N GLN A 50 15.49 3.94 15.15
CA GLN A 50 16.47 4.76 15.87
C GLN A 50 16.25 4.72 17.39
N ASP A 51 15.18 4.06 17.82
CA ASP A 51 14.82 3.81 19.22
C ASP A 51 15.11 2.36 19.62
N ASP A 52 14.62 1.91 20.75
CA ASP A 52 14.82 0.55 21.29
C ASP A 52 13.84 -0.49 20.70
N THR A 53 13.20 -0.21 19.56
CA THR A 53 12.27 -1.14 18.87
C THR A 53 12.94 -2.49 18.61
N TYR A 54 14.16 -2.49 18.06
CA TYR A 54 14.86 -3.72 17.72
C TYR A 54 15.14 -4.60 18.94
N ASP A 55 15.67 -4.00 20.02
CA ASP A 55 16.01 -4.73 21.26
C ASP A 55 14.76 -5.33 21.90
N ARG A 56 13.63 -4.62 21.90
CA ARG A 56 12.35 -5.11 22.40
C ARG A 56 11.80 -6.26 21.56
N LEU A 57 11.93 -6.17 20.23
CA LEU A 57 11.52 -7.25 19.34
C LEU A 57 12.37 -8.51 19.53
N LEU A 58 13.68 -8.39 19.75
CA LEU A 58 14.53 -9.54 20.08
C LEU A 58 14.10 -10.17 21.41
N ALA A 59 13.87 -9.38 22.45
CA ALA A 59 13.38 -9.87 23.72
C ALA A 59 11.99 -10.52 23.61
N LEU A 60 11.14 -10.08 22.68
CA LEU A 60 9.87 -10.71 22.35
C LEU A 60 10.08 -12.07 21.69
N HIS A 61 10.98 -12.15 20.69
CA HIS A 61 11.33 -13.41 20.03
C HIS A 61 11.87 -14.47 21.02
N ASP A 62 12.73 -14.05 21.94
CA ASP A 62 13.28 -14.95 22.97
C ASP A 62 12.19 -15.51 23.91
N ARG A 63 11.11 -14.75 24.15
CA ARG A 63 9.96 -15.18 24.98
C ARG A 63 8.97 -16.05 24.19
N ASP A 64 8.75 -15.73 22.93
CA ASP A 64 7.81 -16.41 22.05
C ASP A 64 8.39 -16.56 20.64
N PRO A 65 8.89 -17.75 20.26
CA PRO A 65 9.51 -17.98 18.94
C PRO A 65 8.56 -17.86 17.74
N ARG A 66 7.26 -17.73 17.98
CA ARG A 66 6.30 -17.43 16.90
C ARG A 66 6.57 -16.05 16.27
N PHE A 67 7.14 -15.10 17.05
CA PHE A 67 7.55 -13.79 16.58
C PHE A 67 8.94 -13.84 15.96
N LYS A 68 9.02 -13.82 14.64
CA LYS A 68 10.25 -13.83 13.86
C LYS A 68 10.62 -12.40 13.45
N ILE A 69 11.91 -12.05 13.50
CA ILE A 69 12.36 -10.69 13.23
C ILE A 69 13.22 -10.66 11.97
N VAL A 70 12.86 -9.78 11.05
CA VAL A 70 13.64 -9.45 9.85
C VAL A 70 14.16 -8.02 10.03
N GLN A 71 15.48 -7.83 10.10
CA GLN A 71 16.06 -6.50 10.27
C GLN A 71 16.55 -5.93 8.94
N LEU A 72 16.14 -4.70 8.64
CA LEU A 72 16.64 -3.95 7.48
C LEU A 72 17.75 -2.98 7.89
N VAL A 73 18.72 -2.80 7.02
CA VAL A 73 19.91 -1.94 7.25
C VAL A 73 19.59 -0.44 7.37
N ARG A 74 18.41 -0.01 6.94
CA ARG A 74 17.89 1.36 7.03
C ARG A 74 16.39 1.40 6.80
N ASN A 75 15.76 2.53 7.01
CA ASN A 75 14.34 2.74 6.70
C ASN A 75 14.10 2.76 5.17
N PHE A 76 13.33 1.78 4.69
CA PHE A 76 12.83 1.65 3.31
C PHE A 76 11.37 2.09 3.19
N HIS A 77 10.86 2.86 4.14
CA HIS A 77 9.46 3.26 4.28
C HIS A 77 8.52 2.08 4.57
N MET A 78 7.24 2.38 4.79
CA MET A 78 6.25 1.38 5.16
C MET A 78 6.14 0.25 4.12
N GLU A 79 6.11 0.59 2.83
CA GLU A 79 6.00 -0.38 1.74
C GLU A 79 7.20 -1.34 1.69
N GLY A 80 8.42 -0.82 1.84
CA GLY A 80 9.62 -1.65 1.85
C GLY A 80 9.68 -2.61 3.04
N GLY A 81 9.30 -2.15 4.24
CA GLY A 81 9.19 -3.00 5.43
C GLY A 81 8.12 -4.08 5.28
N MET A 82 6.97 -3.72 4.73
CA MET A 82 5.88 -4.66 4.48
C MET A 82 6.26 -5.73 3.45
N LEU A 83 6.90 -5.34 2.35
CA LEU A 83 7.39 -6.29 1.34
C LEU A 83 8.42 -7.25 1.94
N ALA A 84 9.36 -6.74 2.74
CA ALA A 84 10.35 -7.58 3.40
C ALA A 84 9.72 -8.56 4.40
N ALA A 85 8.70 -8.15 5.15
CA ALA A 85 7.95 -9.08 6.00
C ALA A 85 7.24 -10.14 5.17
N LEU A 86 6.55 -9.74 4.09
CA LEU A 86 5.78 -10.63 3.22
C LEU A 86 6.67 -11.64 2.47
N ASP A 87 7.92 -11.32 2.18
CA ASP A 87 8.88 -12.23 1.56
C ASP A 87 9.31 -13.38 2.50
N HIS A 88 9.09 -13.23 3.82
CA HIS A 88 9.55 -14.19 4.83
C HIS A 88 8.41 -15.00 5.48
N VAL A 89 7.16 -14.75 5.12
CA VAL A 89 6.02 -15.53 5.61
C VAL A 89 5.94 -16.90 4.94
N THR A 90 5.46 -17.90 5.69
CA THR A 90 5.38 -19.29 5.21
C THR A 90 3.99 -19.89 5.34
N GLY A 91 3.04 -19.19 5.94
CA GLY A 91 1.68 -19.66 6.23
C GLY A 91 0.79 -19.88 5.00
N ASP A 92 -0.33 -20.56 5.21
CA ASP A 92 -1.34 -20.81 4.17
C ASP A 92 -2.15 -19.56 3.82
N ALA A 93 -2.22 -18.62 4.77
CA ALA A 93 -2.66 -17.25 4.55
C ALA A 93 -1.77 -16.29 5.33
N CYS A 94 -1.75 -15.03 4.92
CA CYS A 94 -0.98 -13.98 5.57
C CYS A 94 -1.85 -12.76 5.86
N VAL A 95 -1.86 -12.32 7.12
CA VAL A 95 -2.44 -11.04 7.51
C VAL A 95 -1.35 -9.97 7.47
N ILE A 96 -1.60 -8.91 6.74
CA ILE A 96 -0.73 -7.73 6.66
C ILE A 96 -1.33 -6.65 7.57
N MET A 97 -0.59 -6.13 8.54
CA MET A 97 -1.05 -5.08 9.45
C MET A 97 0.10 -4.18 9.89
N SER A 98 -0.22 -3.01 10.44
CA SER A 98 0.79 -2.08 10.98
C SER A 98 1.05 -2.31 12.47
N ALA A 99 2.27 -1.93 12.93
CA ALA A 99 2.65 -2.05 14.35
C ALA A 99 2.09 -0.94 15.24
N ASP A 100 1.40 0.07 14.69
CA ASP A 100 0.94 1.27 15.40
C ASP A 100 -0.40 1.11 16.15
N LEU A 101 -0.92 -0.12 16.23
CA LEU A 101 -2.17 -0.50 16.89
C LEU A 101 -3.44 0.19 16.33
N GLN A 102 -3.35 0.86 15.17
CA GLN A 102 -4.53 1.42 14.53
C GLN A 102 -5.38 0.36 13.80
N ASP A 103 -4.77 -0.78 13.50
CA ASP A 103 -5.41 -1.93 12.88
C ASP A 103 -5.66 -2.99 13.98
N PRO A 104 -6.91 -3.23 14.41
CA PRO A 104 -7.20 -4.09 15.55
C PRO A 104 -6.95 -5.57 15.20
N PRO A 105 -6.03 -6.27 15.90
CA PRO A 105 -5.80 -7.71 15.69
C PRO A 105 -7.05 -8.56 15.85
N GLU A 106 -8.02 -8.10 16.61
CA GLU A 106 -9.31 -8.77 16.91
C GLU A 106 -10.18 -8.96 15.66
N LEU A 107 -9.84 -8.32 14.52
CA LEU A 107 -10.49 -8.57 13.22
C LEU A 107 -9.92 -9.79 12.49
N ILE A 108 -8.79 -10.34 12.92
CA ILE A 108 -8.16 -11.50 12.26
C ILE A 108 -9.12 -12.69 12.15
N PRO A 109 -9.88 -13.07 13.19
CA PRO A 109 -10.85 -14.16 13.09
C PRO A 109 -11.87 -13.96 11.97
N LEU A 110 -12.39 -12.74 11.80
CA LEU A 110 -13.32 -12.41 10.72
C LEU A 110 -12.68 -12.49 9.33
N PHE A 111 -11.40 -12.11 9.22
CA PHE A 111 -10.67 -12.25 7.96
C PHE A 111 -10.48 -13.73 7.60
N VAL A 112 -10.14 -14.55 8.59
CA VAL A 112 -9.96 -16.01 8.40
C VAL A 112 -11.28 -16.66 8.03
N GLU A 113 -12.42 -16.28 8.62
CA GLU A 113 -13.75 -16.74 8.24
C GLU A 113 -14.04 -16.48 6.77
N LYS A 114 -13.75 -15.26 6.27
CA LYS A 114 -13.92 -14.93 4.86
C LYS A 114 -12.94 -15.69 3.94
N TRP A 115 -11.74 -15.94 4.39
CA TRP A 115 -10.79 -16.78 3.67
C TRP A 115 -11.30 -18.23 3.55
N GLU A 116 -11.87 -18.79 4.60
CA GLU A 116 -12.52 -20.11 4.57
C GLU A 116 -13.73 -20.17 3.62
N GLU A 117 -14.45 -19.06 3.41
CA GLU A 117 -15.50 -18.93 2.39
C GLU A 117 -14.93 -18.93 0.94
N GLY A 118 -13.60 -18.98 0.78
CA GLY A 118 -12.89 -19.03 -0.50
C GLY A 118 -12.58 -17.64 -1.08
N PHE A 119 -12.54 -16.58 -0.27
CA PHE A 119 -11.97 -15.31 -0.67
C PHE A 119 -10.45 -15.36 -0.50
N GLU A 120 -9.71 -14.98 -1.53
CA GLU A 120 -8.24 -15.02 -1.54
C GLU A 120 -7.61 -13.72 -1.03
N VAL A 121 -8.35 -12.61 -1.07
CA VAL A 121 -7.97 -11.30 -0.54
C VAL A 121 -9.12 -10.73 0.27
N VAL A 122 -8.94 -10.60 1.57
CA VAL A 122 -9.92 -9.99 2.49
C VAL A 122 -9.32 -8.70 3.02
N PHE A 123 -9.86 -7.54 2.64
CA PHE A 123 -9.33 -6.24 3.05
C PHE A 123 -10.27 -5.50 3.98
N SER A 124 -9.72 -4.69 4.86
CA SER A 124 -10.51 -3.83 5.73
C SER A 124 -10.92 -2.53 5.03
N VAL A 125 -12.13 -2.06 5.33
CA VAL A 125 -12.71 -0.79 4.84
C VAL A 125 -12.97 0.12 6.02
N ILE A 126 -12.29 1.26 6.07
CA ILE A 126 -12.43 2.22 7.17
C ILE A 126 -13.73 3.02 6.98
N THR A 127 -14.71 2.82 7.88
CA THR A 127 -16.00 3.53 7.83
C THR A 127 -15.95 4.89 8.49
N LYS A 128 -15.21 5.03 9.60
CA LYS A 128 -15.05 6.29 10.34
C LYS A 128 -13.59 6.52 10.68
N ARG A 129 -13.15 7.77 10.51
CA ARG A 129 -11.84 8.28 10.97
C ARG A 129 -12.13 9.40 11.97
N HIS A 130 -11.82 9.19 13.23
CA HIS A 130 -11.96 10.24 14.23
C HIS A 130 -11.00 11.40 13.93
N GLY A 131 -11.50 12.65 14.00
CA GLY A 131 -10.67 13.85 13.84
C GLY A 131 -10.32 14.27 12.40
N GLU A 132 -10.90 13.66 11.35
CA GLU A 132 -10.61 14.05 9.97
C GLU A 132 -11.37 15.33 9.53
N SER A 133 -10.63 16.34 9.05
CA SER A 133 -11.20 17.56 8.47
C SER A 133 -12.01 17.27 7.19
N ILE A 134 -13.13 17.96 6.99
CA ILE A 134 -13.99 17.88 5.79
C ILE A 134 -13.17 18.12 4.51
N PHE A 135 -12.23 19.07 4.52
CA PHE A 135 -11.35 19.33 3.38
C PHE A 135 -10.43 18.16 3.05
N ARG A 136 -9.90 17.47 4.07
CA ARG A 136 -9.05 16.31 3.88
C ARG A 136 -9.84 15.13 3.30
N ARG A 137 -11.07 14.93 3.76
CA ARG A 137 -11.99 13.93 3.22
C ARG A 137 -12.36 14.19 1.77
N ALA A 138 -12.68 15.45 1.41
CA ALA A 138 -12.98 15.84 0.04
C ALA A 138 -11.76 15.66 -0.89
N ALA A 139 -10.55 16.04 -0.43
CA ALA A 139 -9.31 15.83 -1.18
C ALA A 139 -9.01 14.34 -1.41
N ALA A 140 -9.23 13.49 -0.40
CA ALA A 140 -9.08 12.04 -0.54
C ALA A 140 -10.09 11.45 -1.53
N GLN A 141 -11.37 11.85 -1.46
CA GLN A 141 -12.40 11.42 -2.40
C GLN A 141 -12.06 11.82 -3.85
N PHE A 142 -11.61 13.06 -4.05
CA PHE A 142 -11.18 13.55 -5.36
C PHE A 142 -9.97 12.76 -5.88
N PHE A 143 -9.01 12.46 -5.02
CA PHE A 143 -7.85 11.64 -5.37
C PHE A 143 -8.26 10.22 -5.79
N TYR A 144 -9.13 9.54 -5.03
CA TYR A 144 -9.64 8.22 -5.41
C TYR A 144 -10.48 8.26 -6.69
N TRP A 145 -11.23 9.34 -6.91
CA TRP A 145 -11.96 9.53 -8.16
C TRP A 145 -11.01 9.62 -9.37
N ILE A 146 -9.93 10.40 -9.27
CA ILE A 146 -8.91 10.50 -10.32
C ILE A 146 -8.26 9.14 -10.55
N ILE A 147 -7.78 8.48 -9.49
CA ILE A 147 -7.12 7.18 -9.61
C ILE A 147 -8.04 6.17 -10.28
N ASN A 148 -9.28 6.04 -9.83
CA ASN A 148 -10.24 5.08 -10.38
C ASN A 148 -10.67 5.41 -11.83
N ARG A 149 -10.50 6.67 -12.27
CA ARG A 149 -10.73 7.07 -13.66
C ARG A 149 -9.55 6.74 -14.58
N ILE A 150 -8.35 6.74 -14.04
CA ILE A 150 -7.10 6.57 -14.79
C ILE A 150 -6.58 5.14 -14.68
N SER A 151 -6.71 4.51 -13.52
CA SER A 151 -6.27 3.14 -13.25
C SER A 151 -7.10 2.13 -14.04
N ASP A 152 -6.44 1.10 -14.53
CA ASP A 152 -7.10 -0.02 -15.20
C ASP A 152 -7.83 -0.94 -14.20
N THR A 153 -7.49 -0.84 -12.91
CA THR A 153 -8.15 -1.57 -11.82
C THR A 153 -8.64 -0.59 -10.76
N PRO A 154 -9.95 -0.60 -10.43
CA PRO A 154 -10.48 0.27 -9.39
C PRO A 154 -9.93 -0.10 -8.01
N VAL A 155 -9.43 0.90 -7.30
CA VAL A 155 -9.04 0.77 -5.88
C VAL A 155 -10.28 1.09 -5.04
N PRO A 156 -10.75 0.17 -4.19
CA PRO A 156 -11.89 0.44 -3.33
C PRO A 156 -11.63 1.68 -2.45
N PRO A 157 -12.55 2.66 -2.41
CA PRO A 157 -12.38 3.81 -1.55
C PRO A 157 -12.32 3.36 -0.07
N ASN A 158 -11.45 4.01 0.70
CA ASN A 158 -11.22 3.71 2.12
C ASN A 158 -10.68 2.31 2.45
N ALA A 159 -10.28 1.50 1.47
CA ALA A 159 -9.57 0.26 1.73
C ALA A 159 -8.26 0.55 2.49
N SER A 160 -8.02 -0.17 3.58
CA SER A 160 -6.78 -0.14 4.36
C SER A 160 -5.75 -1.11 3.79
N ASP A 161 -4.50 -0.98 4.26
CA ASP A 161 -3.46 -1.97 4.02
C ASP A 161 -3.63 -3.19 4.94
N PHE A 162 -4.43 -3.08 6.00
CA PHE A 162 -4.82 -4.19 6.88
C PHE A 162 -5.71 -5.18 6.11
N ARG A 163 -5.18 -6.37 5.85
CA ARG A 163 -5.82 -7.39 5.03
C ARG A 163 -5.27 -8.78 5.27
N LEU A 164 -6.06 -9.80 4.96
CA LEU A 164 -5.59 -11.17 4.81
C LEU A 164 -5.47 -11.51 3.32
N VAL A 165 -4.43 -12.22 2.97
CA VAL A 165 -4.16 -12.72 1.61
C VAL A 165 -3.82 -14.22 1.67
N SER A 166 -4.32 -15.01 0.71
CA SER A 166 -3.99 -16.42 0.61
C SER A 166 -2.53 -16.63 0.19
N ARG A 167 -2.01 -17.85 0.38
CA ARG A 167 -0.65 -18.23 -0.07
C ARG A 167 -0.47 -17.98 -1.56
N GLU A 168 -1.44 -18.32 -2.37
CA GLU A 168 -1.41 -18.10 -3.81
C GLU A 168 -1.32 -16.62 -4.14
N ALA A 169 -2.11 -15.80 -3.45
CA ALA A 169 -2.14 -14.36 -3.67
C ALA A 169 -0.81 -13.70 -3.28
N TYR A 170 -0.24 -13.97 -2.08
CA TYR A 170 1.01 -13.34 -1.69
C TYR A 170 2.20 -13.88 -2.48
N THR A 171 2.18 -15.15 -2.90
CA THR A 171 3.22 -15.70 -3.77
C THR A 171 3.20 -15.04 -5.14
N ALA A 172 2.01 -14.85 -5.73
CA ALA A 172 1.87 -14.12 -6.98
C ALA A 172 2.36 -12.67 -6.85
N PHE A 173 2.02 -12.02 -5.73
CA PHE A 173 2.45 -10.66 -5.42
C PHE A 173 3.98 -10.52 -5.28
N ASN A 174 4.64 -11.46 -4.58
CA ASN A 174 6.07 -11.47 -4.38
C ASN A 174 6.85 -11.71 -5.69
N ASN A 175 6.26 -12.46 -6.64
CA ASN A 175 6.84 -12.70 -7.95
C ASN A 175 6.72 -11.52 -8.94
N LEU A 176 6.03 -10.43 -8.58
CA LEU A 176 5.98 -9.23 -9.41
C LEU A 176 7.37 -8.57 -9.53
N SER A 177 7.73 -8.14 -10.74
CA SER A 177 9.06 -7.54 -11.03
C SER A 177 9.12 -6.01 -10.87
N GLU A 178 8.00 -5.38 -10.52
CA GLU A 178 7.90 -3.93 -10.35
C GLU A 178 8.79 -3.44 -9.22
N ARG A 179 9.63 -2.42 -9.51
CA ARG A 179 10.48 -1.77 -8.49
C ARG A 179 9.70 -0.88 -7.52
N PHE A 180 8.64 -0.25 -7.99
CA PHE A 180 7.74 0.57 -7.17
C PHE A 180 6.40 -0.13 -7.11
N ARG A 181 6.19 -0.87 -6.04
CA ARG A 181 4.94 -1.59 -5.79
C ARG A 181 3.99 -0.71 -4.99
N MET A 182 3.01 -0.10 -5.66
CA MET A 182 1.88 0.47 -4.95
C MET A 182 0.99 -0.69 -4.46
N VAL A 183 1.30 -1.18 -3.27
CA VAL A 183 0.75 -2.41 -2.70
C VAL A 183 -0.77 -2.45 -2.81
N ARG A 184 -1.43 -1.34 -2.46
CA ARG A 184 -2.89 -1.24 -2.46
C ARG A 184 -3.54 -1.43 -3.84
N ALA A 185 -2.91 -0.93 -4.89
CA ALA A 185 -3.42 -1.08 -6.26
C ALA A 185 -3.09 -2.45 -6.86
N LEU A 186 -1.93 -3.00 -6.54
CA LEU A 186 -1.47 -4.27 -7.08
C LEU A 186 -2.33 -5.46 -6.63
N TRP A 187 -2.86 -5.45 -5.41
CA TRP A 187 -3.80 -6.48 -4.96
C TRP A 187 -5.06 -6.53 -5.83
N GLY A 188 -5.60 -5.37 -6.23
CA GLY A 188 -6.71 -5.30 -7.17
C GLY A 188 -6.33 -5.78 -8.57
N TRP A 189 -5.11 -5.42 -9.03
CA TRP A 189 -4.60 -5.77 -10.36
C TRP A 189 -4.38 -7.27 -10.54
N LEU A 190 -3.96 -7.98 -9.49
CA LEU A 190 -3.79 -9.44 -9.52
C LEU A 190 -5.11 -10.20 -9.76
N GLY A 191 -6.26 -9.59 -9.49
CA GLY A 191 -7.57 -10.12 -9.87
C GLY A 191 -8.08 -11.29 -9.03
N PHE A 192 -7.50 -11.54 -7.86
CA PHE A 192 -7.97 -12.55 -6.92
C PHE A 192 -9.37 -12.23 -6.39
N ARG A 193 -10.13 -13.27 -6.04
CA ARG A 193 -11.46 -13.13 -5.46
C ARG A 193 -11.35 -12.41 -4.12
N SER A 194 -11.93 -11.19 -4.05
CA SER A 194 -11.74 -10.31 -2.91
C SER A 194 -13.06 -9.88 -2.26
N THR A 195 -13.01 -9.58 -0.95
CA THR A 195 -14.11 -9.01 -0.19
C THR A 195 -13.59 -7.98 0.82
N GLY A 196 -14.47 -7.06 1.23
CA GLY A 196 -14.15 -6.03 2.23
C GLY A 196 -14.89 -6.25 3.55
N ILE A 197 -14.22 -6.00 4.68
CA ILE A 197 -14.81 -5.99 6.01
C ILE A 197 -14.75 -4.56 6.54
N GLU A 198 -15.92 -4.02 6.87
CA GLU A 198 -16.02 -2.67 7.43
C GLU A 198 -15.62 -2.64 8.90
N TYR A 199 -14.80 -1.63 9.28
CA TYR A 199 -14.42 -1.40 10.67
C TYR A 199 -14.24 0.09 10.97
N GLU A 200 -14.32 0.44 12.24
CA GLU A 200 -13.97 1.78 12.72
C GLU A 200 -12.50 1.77 13.15
N ARG A 201 -11.69 2.65 12.58
CA ARG A 201 -10.26 2.72 12.88
C ARG A 201 -10.03 3.39 14.23
N GLU A 202 -9.27 2.75 15.10
CA GLU A 202 -8.89 3.31 16.40
C GLU A 202 -8.00 4.55 16.26
N GLU A 203 -8.01 5.42 17.27
CA GLU A 203 -7.06 6.51 17.34
C GLU A 203 -5.65 5.96 17.59
N ARG A 204 -4.65 6.61 17.00
CA ARG A 204 -3.27 6.23 17.18
C ARG A 204 -2.88 6.29 18.66
N ALA A 205 -2.37 5.21 19.21
CA ALA A 205 -1.95 5.13 20.62
C ALA A 205 -0.79 6.09 20.98
N GLY A 206 -0.02 6.57 19.98
CA GLY A 206 1.06 7.55 20.17
C GLY A 206 1.62 8.11 18.86
N GLY A 207 2.24 9.29 18.94
CA GLY A 207 2.96 9.92 17.84
C GLY A 207 2.17 10.97 17.06
N ALA A 208 2.78 12.14 16.78
CA ALA A 208 2.21 13.19 15.95
C ALA A 208 2.23 12.78 14.47
N SER A 209 1.10 12.91 13.77
CA SER A 209 1.04 12.75 12.31
C SER A 209 1.96 13.78 11.63
N LYS A 210 3.07 13.35 11.08
CA LYS A 210 3.99 14.19 10.28
C LYS A 210 3.39 14.41 8.88
N PHE A 211 2.20 15.04 8.81
CA PHE A 211 1.58 15.37 7.54
C PHE A 211 2.38 16.44 6.82
N ASN A 212 3.03 16.08 5.72
CA ASN A 212 3.68 17.00 4.80
C ASN A 212 2.91 17.01 3.47
N ALA A 213 2.24 18.12 3.15
CA ALA A 213 1.42 18.27 1.95
C ALA A 213 2.22 18.03 0.65
N PHE A 214 3.48 18.46 0.59
CA PHE A 214 4.36 18.23 -0.58
C PHE A 214 4.74 16.75 -0.73
N ALA A 215 5.05 16.08 0.39
CA ALA A 215 5.35 14.64 0.37
C ALA A 215 4.12 13.84 -0.07
N THR A 216 2.92 14.22 0.40
CA THR A 216 1.66 13.59 0.01
C THR A 216 1.34 13.80 -1.47
N ALA A 217 1.55 15.01 -2.01
CA ALA A 217 1.38 15.28 -3.44
C ALA A 217 2.38 14.47 -4.29
N GLY A 218 3.65 14.40 -3.86
CA GLY A 218 4.66 13.57 -4.52
C GLY A 218 4.31 12.08 -4.53
N PHE A 219 3.79 11.57 -3.41
CA PHE A 219 3.29 10.21 -3.30
C PHE A 219 2.09 9.99 -4.24
N ALA A 220 1.13 10.92 -4.27
CA ALA A 220 -0.03 10.84 -5.15
C ALA A 220 0.36 10.76 -6.64
N ILE A 221 1.29 11.60 -7.09
CA ILE A 221 1.79 11.57 -8.48
C ILE A 221 2.47 10.24 -8.79
N ARG A 222 3.34 9.75 -7.92
CA ARG A 222 4.01 8.45 -8.10
C ARG A 222 3.01 7.31 -8.15
N SER A 223 1.98 7.36 -7.30
CA SER A 223 0.91 6.36 -7.25
C SER A 223 0.11 6.33 -8.56
N ILE A 224 -0.22 7.49 -9.14
CA ILE A 224 -0.91 7.61 -10.42
C ILE A 224 -0.05 7.02 -11.55
N LEU A 225 1.23 7.37 -11.59
CA LEU A 225 2.16 6.88 -12.63
C LEU A 225 2.43 5.37 -12.52
N ALA A 226 2.42 4.82 -11.29
CA ALA A 226 2.59 3.39 -11.05
C ALA A 226 1.32 2.57 -11.36
N SER A 227 0.14 3.19 -11.25
CA SER A 227 -1.15 2.48 -11.39
C SER A 227 -1.70 2.44 -12.82
N SER A 228 -1.12 3.21 -13.76
CA SER A 228 -1.61 3.27 -15.14
C SER A 228 -0.56 3.78 -16.12
N PHE A 229 -0.56 3.16 -17.29
CA PHE A 229 0.26 3.62 -18.42
C PHE A 229 -0.34 4.87 -19.12
N ARG A 230 -1.63 5.17 -18.89
CA ARG A 230 -2.34 6.27 -19.57
C ARG A 230 -1.73 7.65 -19.38
N PRO A 231 -1.28 8.08 -18.17
CA PRO A 231 -0.62 9.37 -18.02
C PRO A 231 0.69 9.46 -18.79
N LEU A 232 1.41 8.35 -18.90
CA LEU A 232 2.67 8.29 -19.65
C LEU A 232 2.42 8.41 -21.16
N ALA A 233 1.29 7.87 -21.66
CA ALA A 233 0.90 7.95 -23.06
C ALA A 233 0.44 9.36 -23.48
N ILE A 234 -0.03 10.19 -22.54
CA ILE A 234 -0.47 11.57 -22.84
C ILE A 234 0.72 12.45 -23.27
N ALA A 235 1.89 12.29 -22.68
CA ALA A 235 3.05 13.13 -22.99
C ALA A 235 3.50 13.05 -24.46
N PRO A 236 3.68 11.86 -25.07
CA PRO A 236 3.93 11.75 -26.51
C PRO A 236 2.83 12.35 -27.39
N VAL A 237 1.56 12.16 -27.02
CA VAL A 237 0.42 12.72 -27.80
C VAL A 237 0.48 14.24 -27.79
N ILE A 238 0.68 14.87 -26.62
CA ILE A 238 0.84 16.33 -26.51
C ILE A 238 2.06 16.79 -27.33
N GLY A 239 3.20 16.11 -27.19
CA GLY A 239 4.43 16.46 -27.91
C GLY A 239 4.26 16.38 -29.42
N LEU A 240 3.65 15.32 -29.94
CA LEU A 240 3.37 15.16 -31.37
C LEU A 240 2.37 16.22 -31.87
N THR A 241 1.34 16.51 -31.10
CA THR A 241 0.35 17.54 -31.45
C THR A 241 0.97 18.92 -31.55
N LEU A 242 1.76 19.31 -30.53
CA LEU A 242 2.48 20.58 -30.54
C LEU A 242 3.50 20.67 -31.69
N SER A 243 4.22 19.58 -31.95
CA SER A 243 5.16 19.49 -33.06
C SER A 243 4.46 19.66 -34.43
N ALA A 244 3.32 18.98 -34.62
CA ALA A 244 2.54 19.09 -35.84
C ALA A 244 1.99 20.53 -36.04
N LEU A 245 1.44 21.14 -34.99
CA LEU A 245 0.95 22.52 -35.04
C LEU A 245 2.10 23.51 -35.34
N SER A 246 3.24 23.34 -34.74
CA SER A 246 4.44 24.19 -34.99
C SER A 246 4.92 24.02 -36.44
N PHE A 247 4.95 22.78 -36.94
CA PHE A 247 5.33 22.51 -38.33
C PHE A 247 4.38 23.13 -39.32
N LEU A 248 3.07 23.01 -39.10
CA LEU A 248 2.03 23.64 -39.96
C LEU A 248 2.13 25.16 -39.92
N GLY A 249 2.33 25.75 -38.73
CA GLY A 249 2.53 27.19 -38.56
C GLY A 249 3.78 27.69 -39.30
N LEU A 250 4.91 27.01 -39.16
CA LEU A 250 6.14 27.33 -39.88
C LEU A 250 5.97 27.22 -41.39
N SER A 251 5.35 26.12 -41.84
CA SER A 251 5.07 25.92 -43.27
C SER A 251 4.17 27.04 -43.83
N GLY A 252 3.15 27.45 -43.08
CA GLY A 252 2.27 28.58 -43.46
C GLY A 252 3.04 29.92 -43.58
N ILE A 253 3.97 30.19 -42.63
CA ILE A 253 4.83 31.38 -42.67
C ILE A 253 5.74 31.34 -43.91
N ILE A 254 6.38 30.20 -44.20
CA ILE A 254 7.25 30.03 -45.39
C ILE A 254 6.44 30.25 -46.68
N VAL A 255 5.30 29.60 -46.83
CA VAL A 255 4.44 29.75 -48.00
C VAL A 255 4.04 31.23 -48.19
N ARG A 256 3.62 31.89 -47.10
CA ARG A 256 3.27 33.30 -47.14
C ARG A 256 4.44 34.20 -47.52
N ALA A 257 5.63 33.94 -46.96
CA ALA A 257 6.83 34.69 -47.29
C ALA A 257 7.24 34.56 -48.76
N VAL A 258 7.13 33.35 -49.33
CA VAL A 258 7.46 33.05 -50.71
C VAL A 258 6.49 33.69 -51.72
N PHE A 259 5.20 33.62 -51.45
CA PHE A 259 4.16 34.05 -52.41
C PHE A 259 3.66 35.47 -52.19
N PHE A 260 3.72 36.02 -50.97
CA PHE A 260 3.12 37.32 -50.61
C PHE A 260 4.12 38.31 -49.95
N GLY A 261 5.39 37.92 -49.83
CA GLY A 261 6.40 38.73 -49.19
C GLY A 261 6.39 38.64 -47.65
N VAL A 262 7.46 39.10 -47.01
CA VAL A 262 7.63 39.03 -45.55
C VAL A 262 6.73 40.10 -44.88
N PRO A 263 5.79 39.71 -43.97
CA PRO A 263 4.78 40.63 -43.44
C PRO A 263 5.30 41.60 -42.37
N PHE A 264 6.52 41.43 -41.84
CA PHE A 264 7.09 42.28 -40.81
C PHE A 264 8.55 42.58 -41.07
N PRO A 265 8.96 43.89 -41.00
CA PRO A 265 10.37 44.28 -41.07
C PRO A 265 11.14 43.70 -39.87
N GLY A 266 12.19 42.94 -40.12
CA GLY A 266 12.99 42.29 -39.08
C GLY A 266 12.83 40.77 -38.95
N PHE A 267 12.00 40.16 -39.76
CA PHE A 267 11.89 38.72 -39.93
C PHE A 267 12.62 38.31 -41.22
N GLY A 268 13.91 38.40 -41.16
CA GLY A 268 14.77 37.99 -42.26
C GLY A 268 16.02 37.28 -41.76
#